data_61722869d92707430a45028fe05a63ae
#
_entry.id   61722869d92707430a45028fe05a63ae
#
_cell.length_a   1.000
_cell.length_b   1.000
_cell.length_c   1.000
_cell.angle_alpha   90.00
_cell.angle_beta   90.00
_cell.angle_gamma   90.00
#
_symmetry.space_group_name_H-M   'P 1'
#
loop_
_entity.id
_entity.type
_entity.pdbx_description
1 polymer ?
#
loop_
_entity_poly.entity_id
_entity_poly.type
_entity_poly.pdbx_seq_one_letter_code
_entity_poly.pdbx_strand_id
1 'polypeptide(L)'
;MNFESFILPHIWNLKPYSSARDEFKGKEGVFLDANENPLGSGLEDHWNRYPDPLQLKIKEQLATIKFCNIDQIFLGNGSDEAIDLIMRMTCQSGVHNIILCPPTYGMYEVSASINHIEQRKVSLTKDYQLDVDGILQTIDDNTRLLFLCSPNNPTGNKLNRSDIYTLVESFKTGFVIIDEAYIDFSDEPSFILELAKYPQIIVMQTLSKAYGLASLRLGMAFAHPSIIRLLNKIKPPYNIGGATQEIVYKALSHPSFKEESVQLILSERTRLIESLKKINGVIQIYPSDANFILVHFKRANDLFNYLIEAKLITRNRSSVALCEDSIRITIGISQENDKLVELITHFYSA
;
A
#
# COMPACT_ATOMS: atom_id res chain seq x y z
N MET A 1 -22.35 9.25 8.94
CA MET A 1 -22.58 7.83 8.63
C MET A 1 -22.38 7.01 9.91
N ASN A 2 -23.25 6.07 10.22
CA ASN A 2 -23.03 5.14 11.34
C ASN A 2 -22.28 3.89 10.80
N PHE A 3 -21.06 3.65 11.26
CA PHE A 3 -20.24 2.51 10.83
C PHE A 3 -20.42 1.27 11.69
N GLU A 4 -21.25 1.33 12.74
CA GLU A 4 -21.43 0.21 13.67
C GLU A 4 -21.82 -1.10 12.96
N SER A 5 -22.69 -1.00 11.95
CA SER A 5 -23.12 -2.17 11.16
C SER A 5 -22.02 -2.79 10.28
N PHE A 6 -20.90 -2.09 10.04
CA PHE A 6 -19.79 -2.57 9.23
C PHE A 6 -18.68 -3.18 10.09
N ILE A 7 -18.75 -2.99 11.40
CA ILE A 7 -17.74 -3.41 12.37
C ILE A 7 -18.26 -4.60 13.17
N LEU A 8 -17.40 -5.56 13.42
CA LEU A 8 -17.75 -6.72 14.24
C LEU A 8 -18.15 -6.27 15.65
N PRO A 9 -19.30 -6.72 16.21
CA PRO A 9 -19.83 -6.23 17.49
C PRO A 9 -18.83 -6.35 18.64
N HIS A 10 -18.04 -7.43 18.69
CA HIS A 10 -17.04 -7.61 19.75
C HIS A 10 -15.88 -6.62 19.61
N ILE A 11 -15.53 -6.16 18.38
CA ILE A 11 -14.53 -5.11 18.17
C ILE A 11 -15.10 -3.74 18.49
N TRP A 12 -16.36 -3.48 18.10
CA TRP A 12 -17.03 -2.22 18.43
C TRP A 12 -17.06 -2.00 19.94
N ASN A 13 -17.44 -3.03 20.70
CA ASN A 13 -17.56 -3.01 22.14
C ASN A 13 -16.25 -3.31 22.91
N LEU A 14 -15.15 -3.65 22.22
CA LEU A 14 -13.87 -3.97 22.85
C LEU A 14 -13.42 -2.82 23.74
N LYS A 15 -13.05 -3.09 24.98
CA LYS A 15 -12.30 -2.15 25.81
C LYS A 15 -10.83 -2.19 25.38
N PRO A 16 -10.25 -1.07 24.89
CA PRO A 16 -8.87 -1.08 24.45
C PRO A 16 -7.92 -1.41 25.61
N TYR A 17 -6.78 -1.98 25.27
CA TYR A 17 -5.68 -2.06 26.23
C TYR A 17 -5.23 -0.65 26.60
N SER A 18 -5.16 -0.34 27.90
CA SER A 18 -4.57 0.88 28.41
C SER A 18 -3.10 0.62 28.68
N SER A 19 -2.22 1.25 27.93
CA SER A 19 -0.79 1.22 28.23
C SER A 19 -0.48 2.16 29.41
N ALA A 20 0.63 1.92 30.09
CA ALA A 20 1.09 2.82 31.15
C ALA A 20 1.19 4.29 30.67
N ARG A 21 1.54 4.49 29.39
CA ARG A 21 1.63 5.82 28.75
C ARG A 21 0.26 6.49 28.51
N ASP A 22 -0.83 5.77 28.57
CA ASP A 22 -2.19 6.35 28.43
C ASP A 22 -2.67 6.99 29.73
N GLU A 23 -2.12 6.60 30.88
CA GLU A 23 -2.50 7.10 32.19
C GLU A 23 -1.90 8.48 32.49
N PHE A 24 -0.75 8.81 31.88
CA PHE A 24 -0.06 10.08 32.07
C PHE A 24 0.17 10.83 30.76
N LYS A 25 -0.42 11.99 30.63
CA LYS A 25 -0.34 12.83 29.42
C LYS A 25 0.87 13.78 29.40
N GLY A 26 1.71 13.79 30.44
CA GLY A 26 2.91 14.61 30.53
C GLY A 26 4.09 14.00 29.75
N LYS A 27 5.03 14.86 29.36
CA LYS A 27 6.29 14.43 28.69
C LYS A 27 7.48 14.39 29.64
N GLU A 28 7.37 14.97 30.82
CA GLU A 28 8.44 15.11 31.80
C GLU A 28 8.05 14.42 33.11
N GLY A 29 8.98 13.67 33.68
CA GLY A 29 8.77 12.96 34.95
C GLY A 29 9.71 11.78 35.14
N VAL A 30 9.66 11.17 36.32
CA VAL A 30 10.29 9.88 36.58
C VAL A 30 9.29 8.78 36.21
N PHE A 31 9.58 8.03 35.15
CA PHE A 31 8.69 6.99 34.67
C PHE A 31 9.08 5.63 35.25
N LEU A 32 8.21 5.07 36.09
CA LEU A 32 8.35 3.75 36.72
C LEU A 32 7.11 2.86 36.41
N ASP A 33 6.56 3.04 35.23
CA ASP A 33 5.23 2.58 34.84
C ASP A 33 5.20 1.41 33.85
N ALA A 34 6.34 1.13 33.18
CA ALA A 34 6.39 0.17 32.06
C ALA A 34 7.46 -0.93 32.22
N ASN A 35 8.01 -1.12 33.41
CA ASN A 35 9.03 -2.13 33.76
C ASN A 35 10.29 -2.05 32.88
N GLU A 36 10.60 -0.87 32.36
CA GLU A 36 11.75 -0.61 31.51
C GLU A 36 13.06 -0.67 32.32
N ASN A 37 14.17 -1.06 31.67
CA ASN A 37 15.46 -1.05 32.31
C ASN A 37 15.92 0.38 32.57
N PRO A 38 16.08 0.83 33.82
CA PRO A 38 16.49 2.22 34.14
C PRO A 38 17.94 2.53 33.81
N LEU A 39 18.78 1.51 33.61
CA LEU A 39 20.22 1.67 33.33
C LEU A 39 20.53 1.91 31.84
N GLY A 40 19.51 1.93 30.98
CA GLY A 40 19.68 2.11 29.53
C GLY A 40 19.75 0.80 28.77
N SER A 41 20.24 0.87 27.53
CA SER A 41 20.24 -0.26 26.57
C SER A 41 21.63 -0.83 26.28
N GLY A 42 22.69 -0.29 26.86
CA GLY A 42 24.06 -0.59 26.46
C GLY A 42 24.50 0.08 25.14
N LEU A 43 23.62 0.85 24.51
CA LEU A 43 23.89 1.74 23.39
C LEU A 43 23.91 3.19 23.91
N GLU A 44 24.46 4.12 23.11
CA GLU A 44 24.51 5.54 23.49
C GLU A 44 23.14 6.21 23.56
N ASP A 45 22.12 5.59 22.97
CA ASP A 45 20.77 6.13 22.86
C ASP A 45 19.78 5.55 23.88
N HIS A 46 18.65 6.20 24.02
CA HIS A 46 17.55 5.93 24.96
C HIS A 46 16.59 4.79 24.51
N TRP A 47 17.11 3.74 23.90
CA TRP A 47 16.29 2.61 23.38
C TRP A 47 15.68 1.72 24.47
N ASN A 48 15.96 1.99 25.72
CA ASN A 48 15.37 1.32 26.87
C ASN A 48 13.92 1.76 27.15
N ARG A 49 13.41 2.76 26.44
CA ARG A 49 12.05 3.30 26.64
C ARG A 49 11.13 2.88 25.51
N TYR A 50 9.88 2.51 25.86
CA TYR A 50 8.86 2.29 24.86
C TYR A 50 8.59 3.55 24.04
N PRO A 51 8.39 3.42 22.73
CA PRO A 51 8.12 4.55 21.84
C PRO A 51 6.71 5.11 22.05
N ASP A 52 6.41 6.23 21.38
CA ASP A 52 5.06 6.78 21.33
C ASP A 52 4.10 5.78 20.66
N PRO A 53 3.07 5.27 21.38
CA PRO A 53 2.13 4.30 20.83
C PRO A 53 1.23 4.88 19.73
N LEU A 54 1.09 6.19 19.65
CA LEU A 54 0.26 6.89 18.67
C LEU A 54 1.04 7.58 17.56
N GLN A 55 2.38 7.61 17.64
CA GLN A 55 3.31 8.20 16.66
C GLN A 55 2.94 9.65 16.30
N LEU A 56 2.59 10.46 17.30
CA LEU A 56 1.99 11.79 17.10
C LEU A 56 2.90 12.72 16.28
N LYS A 57 4.22 12.76 16.55
CA LYS A 57 5.15 13.61 15.79
C LYS A 57 5.18 13.30 14.30
N ILE A 58 5.10 12.00 13.92
CA ILE A 58 5.07 11.58 12.53
C ILE A 58 3.71 11.97 11.91
N LYS A 59 2.62 11.76 12.63
CA LYS A 59 1.29 12.10 12.15
C LYS A 59 1.10 13.60 11.95
N GLU A 60 1.71 14.45 12.78
CA GLU A 60 1.72 15.91 12.60
C GLU A 60 2.36 16.31 11.27
N GLN A 61 3.52 15.74 10.93
CA GLN A 61 4.17 15.98 9.64
C GLN A 61 3.32 15.44 8.47
N LEU A 62 2.84 14.19 8.59
CA LEU A 62 2.01 13.58 7.56
C LEU A 62 0.71 14.33 7.34
N ALA A 63 0.06 14.85 8.39
CA ALA A 63 -1.15 15.64 8.28
C ALA A 63 -0.93 16.89 7.41
N THR A 64 0.20 17.56 7.61
CA THR A 64 0.61 18.70 6.78
C THR A 64 0.90 18.29 5.33
N ILE A 65 1.68 17.21 5.12
CA ILE A 65 2.09 16.73 3.79
C ILE A 65 0.88 16.21 2.97
N LYS A 66 -0.08 15.56 3.65
CA LYS A 66 -1.23 14.87 3.00
C LYS A 66 -2.53 15.69 3.08
N PHE A 67 -2.49 16.91 3.62
CA PHE A 67 -3.64 17.81 3.75
C PHE A 67 -4.85 17.18 4.46
N CYS A 68 -4.60 16.50 5.59
CA CYS A 68 -5.63 15.84 6.39
C CYS A 68 -5.43 16.12 7.89
N ASN A 69 -6.35 15.64 8.73
CA ASN A 69 -6.22 15.76 10.18
C ASN A 69 -5.44 14.58 10.78
N ILE A 70 -4.78 14.81 11.91
CA ILE A 70 -4.02 13.78 12.64
C ILE A 70 -4.89 12.57 13.00
N ASP A 71 -6.13 12.80 13.39
CA ASP A 71 -7.10 11.77 13.77
C ASP A 71 -7.64 10.96 12.59
N GLN A 72 -7.31 11.34 11.36
CA GLN A 72 -7.58 10.59 10.13
C GLN A 72 -6.43 9.65 9.73
N ILE A 73 -5.33 9.57 10.52
CA ILE A 73 -4.12 8.83 10.18
C ILE A 73 -3.92 7.63 11.10
N PHE A 74 -3.81 6.45 10.53
CA PHE A 74 -3.28 5.25 11.17
C PHE A 74 -1.90 4.93 10.61
N LEU A 75 -0.96 4.51 11.48
CA LEU A 75 0.37 4.03 11.08
C LEU A 75 0.53 2.56 11.45
N GLY A 76 0.93 1.76 10.48
CA GLY A 76 1.14 0.32 10.60
C GLY A 76 2.53 -0.14 10.19
N ASN A 77 2.90 -1.35 10.60
CA ASN A 77 4.14 -2.01 10.20
C ASN A 77 4.04 -2.48 8.72
N GLY A 78 4.21 -1.55 7.79
CA GLY A 78 3.81 -1.67 6.40
C GLY A 78 2.29 -1.48 6.24
N SER A 79 1.84 -1.32 4.99
CA SER A 79 0.41 -1.34 4.68
C SER A 79 -0.23 -2.70 4.96
N ASP A 80 0.57 -3.75 5.02
CA ASP A 80 0.10 -5.12 5.31
C ASP A 80 -0.55 -5.22 6.69
N GLU A 81 -0.05 -4.52 7.72
CA GLU A 81 -0.69 -4.47 9.04
C GLU A 81 -2.06 -3.79 8.96
N ALA A 82 -2.19 -2.72 8.20
CA ALA A 82 -3.48 -2.05 8.00
C ALA A 82 -4.49 -2.97 7.29
N ILE A 83 -4.07 -3.70 6.25
CA ILE A 83 -4.90 -4.68 5.53
C ILE A 83 -5.44 -5.73 6.49
N ASP A 84 -4.58 -6.34 7.30
CA ASP A 84 -4.96 -7.38 8.23
C ASP A 84 -5.91 -6.86 9.32
N LEU A 85 -5.61 -5.71 9.92
CA LEU A 85 -6.46 -5.10 10.95
C LEU A 85 -7.83 -4.68 10.41
N ILE A 86 -7.91 -4.16 9.18
CA ILE A 86 -9.18 -3.81 8.53
C ILE A 86 -10.03 -5.09 8.35
N MET A 87 -9.45 -6.18 7.87
CA MET A 87 -10.15 -7.45 7.74
C MET A 87 -10.66 -7.99 9.08
N ARG A 88 -9.81 -8.00 10.12
CA ARG A 88 -10.19 -8.42 11.48
C ARG A 88 -11.27 -7.55 12.10
N MET A 89 -11.29 -6.27 11.75
CA MET A 89 -12.28 -5.32 12.29
C MET A 89 -13.66 -5.51 11.67
N THR A 90 -13.72 -5.89 10.39
CA THR A 90 -14.94 -5.84 9.57
C THR A 90 -15.50 -7.20 9.21
N CYS A 91 -14.66 -8.22 9.08
CA CYS A 91 -15.05 -9.51 8.53
C CYS A 91 -15.10 -10.62 9.58
N GLN A 92 -16.25 -11.23 9.75
CA GLN A 92 -16.39 -12.48 10.50
C GLN A 92 -15.96 -13.65 9.62
N SER A 93 -15.01 -14.45 10.12
CA SER A 93 -14.53 -15.67 9.49
C SER A 93 -15.67 -16.61 9.11
N GLY A 94 -15.64 -17.09 7.87
CA GLY A 94 -16.64 -18.04 7.34
C GLY A 94 -18.04 -17.46 7.09
N VAL A 95 -18.25 -16.14 7.31
CA VAL A 95 -19.55 -15.47 7.11
C VAL A 95 -19.45 -14.37 6.07
N HIS A 96 -18.48 -13.47 6.24
CA HIS A 96 -18.32 -12.31 5.37
C HIS A 96 -17.37 -12.59 4.22
N ASN A 97 -17.52 -11.83 3.16
CA ASN A 97 -16.67 -11.88 1.99
C ASN A 97 -16.07 -10.52 1.63
N ILE A 98 -15.03 -10.57 0.81
CA ILE A 98 -14.39 -9.40 0.21
C ILE A 98 -14.36 -9.55 -1.29
N ILE A 99 -14.32 -8.42 -2.01
CA ILE A 99 -14.14 -8.41 -3.47
C ILE A 99 -12.73 -7.95 -3.80
N LEU A 100 -12.08 -8.71 -4.68
CA LEU A 100 -10.75 -8.45 -5.23
C LEU A 100 -10.84 -8.32 -6.75
N CYS A 101 -10.04 -7.43 -7.34
CA CYS A 101 -10.01 -7.16 -8.77
C CYS A 101 -8.66 -7.61 -9.39
N PRO A 102 -8.43 -8.94 -9.57
CA PRO A 102 -7.18 -9.41 -10.16
C PRO A 102 -7.06 -9.05 -11.66
N PRO A 103 -5.82 -8.89 -12.19
CA PRO A 103 -4.55 -8.99 -11.46
C PRO A 103 -4.32 -7.79 -10.54
N THR A 104 -4.04 -8.03 -9.27
CA THR A 104 -3.81 -6.98 -8.28
C THR A 104 -2.78 -7.43 -7.22
N TYR A 105 -2.58 -6.65 -6.14
CA TYR A 105 -1.62 -6.97 -5.09
C TYR A 105 -2.02 -8.21 -4.30
N GLY A 106 -1.14 -9.23 -4.32
CA GLY A 106 -1.45 -10.57 -3.79
C GLY A 106 -1.65 -10.65 -2.27
N MET A 107 -1.20 -9.64 -1.50
CA MET A 107 -1.36 -9.67 -0.04
C MET A 107 -2.81 -9.52 0.42
N TYR A 108 -3.69 -8.96 -0.40
CA TYR A 108 -5.13 -8.96 -0.08
C TYR A 108 -5.67 -10.38 0.02
N GLU A 109 -5.33 -11.22 -0.97
CA GLU A 109 -5.71 -12.63 -1.02
C GLU A 109 -5.07 -13.43 0.14
N VAL A 110 -3.79 -13.21 0.41
CA VAL A 110 -3.07 -13.87 1.50
C VAL A 110 -3.68 -13.51 2.86
N SER A 111 -3.93 -12.22 3.12
CA SER A 111 -4.53 -11.77 4.38
C SER A 111 -5.96 -12.29 4.56
N ALA A 112 -6.76 -12.32 3.49
CA ALA A 112 -8.10 -12.90 3.51
C ALA A 112 -8.05 -14.40 3.82
N SER A 113 -7.12 -15.14 3.21
CA SER A 113 -6.93 -16.58 3.47
C SER A 113 -6.51 -16.86 4.91
N ILE A 114 -5.58 -16.07 5.47
CA ILE A 114 -5.16 -16.18 6.88
C ILE A 114 -6.34 -15.97 7.84
N ASN A 115 -7.22 -15.01 7.52
CA ASN A 115 -8.40 -14.72 8.34
C ASN A 115 -9.63 -15.58 7.99
N HIS A 116 -9.48 -16.55 7.06
CA HIS A 116 -10.55 -17.44 6.59
C HIS A 116 -11.78 -16.65 6.10
N ILE A 117 -11.53 -15.63 5.26
CA ILE A 117 -12.56 -14.77 4.66
C ILE A 117 -12.75 -15.19 3.20
N GLU A 118 -14.00 -15.35 2.77
CA GLU A 118 -14.34 -15.64 1.37
C GLU A 118 -13.86 -14.52 0.44
N GLN A 119 -13.23 -14.91 -0.65
CA GLN A 119 -12.71 -13.99 -1.66
C GLN A 119 -13.51 -14.14 -2.94
N ARG A 120 -14.20 -13.10 -3.34
CA ARG A 120 -14.89 -13.01 -4.63
C ARG A 120 -14.02 -12.22 -5.60
N LYS A 121 -13.71 -12.83 -6.72
CA LYS A 121 -12.79 -12.27 -7.69
C LYS A 121 -13.55 -11.81 -8.93
N VAL A 122 -13.48 -10.52 -9.22
CA VAL A 122 -13.94 -9.90 -10.45
C VAL A 122 -12.72 -9.38 -11.18
N SER A 123 -12.30 -10.04 -12.25
CA SER A 123 -11.08 -9.67 -12.97
C SER A 123 -11.20 -8.27 -13.58
N LEU A 124 -10.07 -7.57 -13.64
CA LEU A 124 -9.98 -6.37 -14.44
C LEU A 124 -10.29 -6.66 -15.91
N THR A 125 -10.67 -5.65 -16.65
CA THR A 125 -10.85 -5.73 -18.11
C THR A 125 -9.49 -5.95 -18.80
N LYS A 126 -9.51 -6.18 -20.12
CA LYS A 126 -8.30 -6.31 -20.94
C LYS A 126 -7.41 -5.07 -20.92
N ASP A 127 -8.01 -3.89 -20.64
CA ASP A 127 -7.31 -2.62 -20.50
C ASP A 127 -6.95 -2.30 -19.04
N TYR A 128 -7.03 -3.31 -18.18
CA TYR A 128 -6.75 -3.23 -16.74
C TYR A 128 -7.61 -2.18 -16.01
N GLN A 129 -8.84 -1.98 -16.45
CA GLN A 129 -9.84 -1.15 -15.77
C GLN A 129 -10.85 -2.02 -15.01
N LEU A 130 -11.64 -1.40 -14.14
CA LEU A 130 -12.65 -2.10 -13.34
C LEU A 130 -13.80 -2.59 -14.21
N ASP A 131 -14.22 -3.82 -14.01
CA ASP A 131 -15.53 -4.30 -14.46
C ASP A 131 -16.59 -3.90 -13.43
N VAL A 132 -17.07 -2.66 -13.56
CA VAL A 132 -18.01 -2.06 -12.60
C VAL A 132 -19.29 -2.88 -12.46
N ASP A 133 -19.87 -3.32 -13.58
CA ASP A 133 -21.12 -4.11 -13.58
C ASP A 133 -20.89 -5.48 -12.91
N GLY A 134 -19.79 -6.15 -13.23
CA GLY A 134 -19.40 -7.41 -12.60
C GLY A 134 -19.17 -7.28 -11.10
N ILE A 135 -18.53 -6.18 -10.65
CA ILE A 135 -18.35 -5.90 -9.23
C ILE A 135 -19.70 -5.67 -8.54
N LEU A 136 -20.57 -4.84 -9.11
CA LEU A 136 -21.89 -4.54 -8.54
C LEU A 136 -22.78 -5.77 -8.42
N GLN A 137 -22.72 -6.68 -9.41
CA GLN A 137 -23.47 -7.96 -9.39
C GLN A 137 -22.90 -8.96 -8.35
N THR A 138 -21.63 -8.79 -7.96
CA THR A 138 -20.96 -9.69 -7.01
C THR A 138 -21.19 -9.29 -5.55
N ILE A 139 -21.58 -8.04 -5.30
CA ILE A 139 -21.89 -7.52 -3.96
C ILE A 139 -23.15 -8.19 -3.40
N ASP A 140 -23.08 -8.62 -2.15
CA ASP A 140 -24.21 -9.06 -1.35
C ASP A 140 -24.19 -8.46 0.08
N ASP A 141 -25.17 -8.86 0.90
CA ASP A 141 -25.30 -8.37 2.29
C ASP A 141 -24.13 -8.78 3.20
N ASN A 142 -23.35 -9.77 2.80
CA ASN A 142 -22.17 -10.25 3.54
C ASN A 142 -20.86 -9.63 3.02
N THR A 143 -20.90 -8.87 1.93
CA THR A 143 -19.71 -8.20 1.40
C THR A 143 -19.31 -7.04 2.29
N ARG A 144 -18.07 -7.05 2.82
CA ARG A 144 -17.59 -6.03 3.77
C ARG A 144 -16.48 -5.15 3.22
N LEU A 145 -15.68 -5.66 2.29
CA LEU A 145 -14.55 -4.91 1.74
C LEU A 145 -14.49 -5.07 0.23
N LEU A 146 -14.23 -3.96 -0.46
CA LEU A 146 -13.86 -3.92 -1.86
C LEU A 146 -12.45 -3.32 -1.97
N PHE A 147 -11.48 -4.09 -2.48
CA PHE A 147 -10.09 -3.64 -2.64
C PHE A 147 -9.84 -3.16 -4.06
N LEU A 148 -9.42 -1.90 -4.19
CA LEU A 148 -9.04 -1.24 -5.42
C LEU A 148 -7.61 -0.73 -5.31
N CYS A 149 -6.71 -1.15 -6.20
CA CYS A 149 -5.31 -0.72 -6.21
C CYS A 149 -5.10 0.28 -7.36
N SER A 150 -4.75 1.52 -7.04
CA SER A 150 -4.58 2.58 -8.05
C SER A 150 -3.49 3.58 -7.63
N PRO A 151 -2.35 3.65 -8.36
CA PRO A 151 -1.96 2.79 -9.49
C PRO A 151 -1.83 1.32 -9.13
N ASN A 152 -2.24 0.44 -10.07
CA ASN A 152 -2.35 -0.99 -9.79
C ASN A 152 -0.99 -1.73 -9.87
N ASN A 153 -0.83 -2.74 -9.07
CA ASN A 153 0.28 -3.68 -9.12
C ASN A 153 -0.27 -5.09 -9.45
N PRO A 154 0.11 -5.73 -10.58
CA PRO A 154 1.37 -5.52 -11.30
C PRO A 154 1.27 -4.70 -12.59
N THR A 155 0.14 -4.16 -12.95
CA THR A 155 -0.12 -3.60 -14.28
C THR A 155 0.42 -2.18 -14.47
N GLY A 156 0.55 -1.40 -13.38
CA GLY A 156 1.17 -0.07 -13.35
C GLY A 156 0.20 1.09 -13.61
N ASN A 157 -0.93 0.83 -14.23
CA ASN A 157 -1.89 1.86 -14.61
C ASN A 157 -2.75 2.34 -13.44
N LYS A 158 -3.20 3.57 -13.50
CA LYS A 158 -4.27 4.10 -12.67
C LYS A 158 -5.63 3.56 -13.12
N LEU A 159 -6.55 3.40 -12.19
CA LEU A 159 -7.95 3.05 -12.45
C LEU A 159 -8.75 4.33 -12.75
N ASN A 160 -9.79 4.21 -13.58
CA ASN A 160 -10.68 5.33 -13.87
C ASN A 160 -11.39 5.83 -12.61
N ARG A 161 -11.21 7.09 -12.27
CA ARG A 161 -11.82 7.69 -11.07
C ARG A 161 -13.34 7.67 -11.10
N SER A 162 -13.96 7.83 -12.28
CA SER A 162 -15.43 7.73 -12.45
C SER A 162 -15.96 6.38 -11.99
N ASP A 163 -15.25 5.30 -12.33
CA ASP A 163 -15.62 3.94 -11.98
C ASP A 163 -15.47 3.71 -10.47
N ILE A 164 -14.38 4.24 -9.88
CA ILE A 164 -14.18 4.22 -8.42
C ILE A 164 -15.31 4.96 -7.71
N TYR A 165 -15.71 6.17 -8.17
CA TYR A 165 -16.82 6.90 -7.57
C TYR A 165 -18.15 6.15 -7.69
N THR A 166 -18.42 5.54 -8.84
CA THR A 166 -19.64 4.71 -9.03
C THR A 166 -19.69 3.57 -8.02
N LEU A 167 -18.58 2.88 -7.80
CA LEU A 167 -18.50 1.80 -6.81
C LEU A 167 -18.61 2.32 -5.37
N VAL A 168 -17.94 3.41 -5.02
CA VAL A 168 -18.04 4.03 -3.69
C VAL A 168 -19.48 4.47 -3.39
N GLU A 169 -20.16 5.05 -4.37
CA GLU A 169 -21.54 5.52 -4.21
C GLU A 169 -22.55 4.37 -4.16
N SER A 170 -22.25 3.22 -4.77
CA SER A 170 -23.13 2.06 -4.80
C SER A 170 -22.90 1.08 -3.66
N PHE A 171 -21.66 0.94 -3.17
CA PHE A 171 -21.31 0.00 -2.12
C PHE A 171 -21.73 0.50 -0.74
N LYS A 172 -22.76 -0.13 -0.14
CA LYS A 172 -23.40 0.33 1.10
C LYS A 172 -23.26 -0.63 2.29
N THR A 173 -22.61 -1.77 2.09
CA THR A 173 -22.51 -2.84 3.09
C THR A 173 -21.15 -2.91 3.79
N GLY A 174 -20.20 -2.03 3.42
CA GLY A 174 -18.85 -2.06 3.96
C GLY A 174 -17.98 -0.89 3.51
N PHE A 175 -16.66 -1.11 3.42
CA PHE A 175 -15.66 -0.12 3.07
C PHE A 175 -15.04 -0.39 1.70
N VAL A 176 -14.77 0.68 0.96
CA VAL A 176 -13.92 0.65 -0.24
C VAL A 176 -12.49 0.99 0.18
N ILE A 177 -11.57 0.05 -0.02
CA ILE A 177 -10.16 0.23 0.26
C ILE A 177 -9.48 0.66 -1.04
N ILE A 178 -8.90 1.87 -1.05
CA ILE A 178 -8.16 2.38 -2.18
C ILE A 178 -6.68 2.34 -1.83
N ASP A 179 -5.96 1.39 -2.42
CA ASP A 179 -4.52 1.25 -2.19
C ASP A 179 -3.75 2.14 -3.17
N GLU A 180 -3.20 3.19 -2.63
CA GLU A 180 -2.42 4.22 -3.29
C GLU A 180 -0.91 4.07 -3.04
N ALA A 181 -0.39 2.85 -2.91
CA ALA A 181 1.04 2.64 -2.65
C ALA A 181 1.97 3.28 -3.68
N TYR A 182 1.46 3.61 -4.86
CA TYR A 182 2.22 4.20 -5.98
C TYR A 182 1.74 5.60 -6.38
N ILE A 183 0.84 6.23 -5.63
CA ILE A 183 0.21 7.51 -6.00
C ILE A 183 1.23 8.65 -6.21
N ASP A 184 2.35 8.64 -5.49
CA ASP A 184 3.40 9.66 -5.63
C ASP A 184 4.05 9.70 -7.04
N PHE A 185 3.84 8.66 -7.88
CA PHE A 185 4.32 8.58 -9.27
C PHE A 185 3.25 8.89 -10.30
N SER A 186 2.03 9.20 -9.87
CA SER A 186 0.87 9.52 -10.70
C SER A 186 0.60 11.03 -10.69
N ASP A 187 -0.07 11.51 -11.72
CA ASP A 187 -0.58 12.87 -11.82
C ASP A 187 -1.96 13.05 -11.16
N GLU A 188 -2.58 11.96 -10.70
CA GLU A 188 -3.90 11.99 -10.06
C GLU A 188 -3.81 12.46 -8.61
N PRO A 189 -4.76 13.27 -8.14
CA PRO A 189 -4.86 13.62 -6.72
C PRO A 189 -5.25 12.39 -5.88
N SER A 190 -4.70 12.30 -4.67
CA SER A 190 -5.05 11.23 -3.73
C SER A 190 -6.52 11.29 -3.31
N PHE A 191 -7.15 10.12 -3.11
CA PHE A 191 -8.46 9.99 -2.51
C PHE A 191 -8.53 10.39 -1.02
N ILE A 192 -7.40 10.69 -0.38
CA ILE A 192 -7.37 11.31 0.96
C ILE A 192 -8.20 12.59 0.98
N LEU A 193 -8.19 13.36 -0.09
CA LEU A 193 -8.94 14.61 -0.22
C LEU A 193 -10.46 14.39 -0.30
N GLU A 194 -10.90 13.17 -0.55
CA GLU A 194 -12.31 12.79 -0.69
C GLU A 194 -12.93 12.22 0.59
N LEU A 195 -12.13 12.01 1.66
CA LEU A 195 -12.58 11.37 2.90
C LEU A 195 -13.74 12.09 3.59
N ALA A 196 -13.82 13.40 3.45
CA ALA A 196 -14.94 14.19 4.01
C ALA A 196 -16.25 13.90 3.27
N LYS A 197 -16.19 13.70 1.95
CA LYS A 197 -17.35 13.42 1.11
C LYS A 197 -17.77 11.95 1.16
N TYR A 198 -16.76 11.05 1.20
CA TYR A 198 -16.97 9.60 1.16
C TYR A 198 -16.36 8.92 2.38
N PRO A 199 -17.00 9.00 3.55
CA PRO A 199 -16.45 8.52 4.81
C PRO A 199 -16.29 7.00 4.90
N GLN A 200 -16.83 6.23 3.94
CA GLN A 200 -16.64 4.78 3.79
C GLN A 200 -15.37 4.39 3.03
N ILE A 201 -14.60 5.36 2.52
CA ILE A 201 -13.30 5.08 1.91
C ILE A 201 -12.24 4.92 2.99
N ILE A 202 -11.35 3.96 2.79
CA ILE A 202 -10.07 3.84 3.51
C ILE A 202 -8.96 3.89 2.45
N VAL A 203 -8.11 4.91 2.51
CA VAL A 203 -6.98 5.07 1.59
C VAL A 203 -5.73 4.51 2.24
N MET A 204 -5.01 3.65 1.55
CA MET A 204 -3.74 3.10 2.02
C MET A 204 -2.57 3.68 1.25
N GLN A 205 -1.51 4.06 1.94
CA GLN A 205 -0.24 4.51 1.36
C GLN A 205 0.94 3.92 2.12
N THR A 206 2.16 4.08 1.58
CA THR A 206 3.39 3.54 2.20
C THR A 206 4.58 4.45 1.95
N LEU A 207 5.52 4.45 2.89
CA LEU A 207 6.83 5.09 2.69
C LEU A 207 7.84 4.16 1.98
N SER A 208 7.45 2.93 1.65
CA SER A 208 8.33 1.94 1.04
C SER A 208 8.70 2.23 -0.43
N LYS A 209 7.97 3.11 -1.13
CA LYS A 209 8.13 3.36 -2.56
C LYS A 209 8.79 4.72 -2.82
N ALA A 210 8.03 5.78 -2.96
CA ALA A 210 8.54 7.11 -3.30
C ALA A 210 9.52 7.68 -2.27
N TYR A 211 9.36 7.36 -1.00
CA TYR A 211 10.25 7.80 0.06
C TYR A 211 11.53 6.95 0.22
N GLY A 212 11.64 5.81 -0.47
CA GLY A 212 12.81 4.93 -0.39
C GLY A 212 13.01 4.22 0.96
N LEU A 213 11.98 4.14 1.81
CA LEU A 213 12.06 3.66 3.18
C LEU A 213 11.50 2.23 3.37
N ALA A 214 11.69 1.36 2.38
CA ALA A 214 11.13 0.00 2.39
C ALA A 214 11.57 -0.84 3.60
N SER A 215 12.80 -0.68 4.07
CA SER A 215 13.35 -1.42 5.22
C SER A 215 12.77 -0.98 6.56
N LEU A 216 12.22 0.23 6.67
CA LEU A 216 11.61 0.75 7.90
C LEU A 216 10.19 0.25 8.13
N ARG A 217 9.59 -0.43 7.14
CA ARG A 217 8.28 -1.06 7.26
C ARG A 217 7.20 -0.12 7.79
N LEU A 218 7.08 1.10 7.27
CA LEU A 218 6.01 2.02 7.66
C LEU A 218 5.00 2.22 6.52
N GLY A 219 3.76 1.81 6.82
CA GLY A 219 2.58 2.03 5.99
C GLY A 219 1.54 2.89 6.71
N MET A 220 0.60 3.40 5.96
CA MET A 220 -0.41 4.34 6.44
C MET A 220 -1.80 3.93 5.96
N ALA A 221 -2.81 4.14 6.79
CA ALA A 221 -4.20 4.18 6.37
C ALA A 221 -4.81 5.53 6.76
N PHE A 222 -5.55 6.10 5.82
CA PHE A 222 -6.28 7.36 6.00
C PHE A 222 -7.77 7.08 5.89
N ALA A 223 -8.54 7.48 6.89
CA ALA A 223 -9.97 7.21 6.94
C ALA A 223 -10.70 8.20 7.87
N HIS A 224 -12.02 8.04 7.94
CA HIS A 224 -12.83 8.76 8.92
C HIS A 224 -12.31 8.52 10.35
N PRO A 225 -12.24 9.55 11.23
CA PRO A 225 -11.66 9.43 12.58
C PRO A 225 -12.21 8.27 13.43
N SER A 226 -13.48 7.90 13.26
CA SER A 226 -14.07 6.75 13.96
C SER A 226 -13.40 5.42 13.58
N ILE A 227 -13.01 5.25 12.30
CA ILE A 227 -12.32 4.05 11.80
C ILE A 227 -10.90 4.03 12.34
N ILE A 228 -10.21 5.17 12.29
CA ILE A 228 -8.84 5.29 12.81
C ILE A 228 -8.81 4.97 14.32
N ARG A 229 -9.80 5.41 15.09
CA ARG A 229 -9.90 5.04 16.52
C ARG A 229 -10.04 3.54 16.71
N LEU A 230 -10.80 2.84 15.85
CA LEU A 230 -10.95 1.38 15.91
C LEU A 230 -9.65 0.66 15.54
N LEU A 231 -8.95 1.09 14.52
CA LEU A 231 -7.64 0.54 14.15
C LEU A 231 -6.64 0.71 15.30
N ASN A 232 -6.56 1.89 15.90
CA ASN A 232 -5.71 2.13 17.07
C ASN A 232 -6.11 1.29 18.29
N LYS A 233 -7.39 0.92 18.41
CA LYS A 233 -7.93 0.10 19.50
C LYS A 233 -7.48 -1.37 19.41
N ILE A 234 -7.31 -1.90 18.19
CA ILE A 234 -7.01 -3.32 17.96
C ILE A 234 -5.57 -3.61 17.58
N LYS A 235 -4.78 -2.58 17.21
CA LYS A 235 -3.36 -2.77 16.95
C LYS A 235 -2.58 -3.11 18.23
N PRO A 236 -1.41 -3.76 18.14
CA PRO A 236 -0.48 -3.81 19.25
C PRO A 236 -0.12 -2.39 19.72
N PRO A 237 0.00 -2.10 21.04
CA PRO A 237 0.21 -0.74 21.54
C PRO A 237 1.42 -0.05 20.90
N TYR A 238 2.55 -0.72 20.84
CA TYR A 238 3.83 -0.19 20.32
C TYR A 238 4.18 -0.85 18.97
N ASN A 239 3.24 -0.86 18.03
CA ASN A 239 3.40 -1.54 16.73
C ASN A 239 4.54 -0.97 15.86
N ILE A 240 4.92 0.29 16.04
CA ILE A 240 6.05 0.93 15.33
C ILE A 240 7.19 1.17 16.32
N GLY A 241 8.34 0.55 16.09
CA GLY A 241 9.51 0.68 16.93
C GLY A 241 10.10 2.11 16.98
N GLY A 242 10.78 2.46 18.07
CA GLY A 242 11.35 3.79 18.28
C GLY A 242 12.35 4.21 17.19
N ALA A 243 13.24 3.33 16.78
CA ALA A 243 14.19 3.58 15.70
C ALA A 243 13.49 3.93 14.38
N THR A 244 12.43 3.19 14.02
CA THR A 244 11.60 3.50 12.84
C THR A 244 10.97 4.88 12.98
N GLN A 245 10.39 5.20 14.16
CA GLN A 245 9.75 6.50 14.38
C GLN A 245 10.75 7.65 14.20
N GLU A 246 11.94 7.53 14.78
CA GLU A 246 12.96 8.57 14.71
C GLU A 246 13.49 8.79 13.28
N ILE A 247 13.81 7.70 12.57
CA ILE A 247 14.33 7.80 11.20
C ILE A 247 13.26 8.35 10.26
N VAL A 248 12.01 7.88 10.37
CA VAL A 248 10.90 8.37 9.56
C VAL A 248 10.64 9.85 9.81
N TYR A 249 10.64 10.29 11.08
CA TYR A 249 10.48 11.69 11.42
C TYR A 249 11.53 12.58 10.75
N LYS A 250 12.80 12.15 10.78
CA LYS A 250 13.91 12.85 10.09
C LYS A 250 13.70 12.87 8.57
N ALA A 251 13.30 11.73 7.97
CA ALA A 251 13.11 11.64 6.53
C ALA A 251 11.96 12.54 6.02
N LEU A 252 10.86 12.60 6.75
CA LEU A 252 9.72 13.47 6.40
C LEU A 252 10.04 14.96 6.53
N SER A 253 11.09 15.33 7.29
CA SER A 253 11.57 16.71 7.38
C SER A 253 12.35 17.16 6.14
N HIS A 254 12.62 16.26 5.19
CA HIS A 254 13.34 16.53 3.93
C HIS A 254 12.48 16.16 2.70
N PRO A 255 11.38 16.89 2.42
CA PRO A 255 10.45 16.53 1.35
C PRO A 255 11.08 16.64 -0.05
N SER A 256 12.06 17.51 -0.26
CA SER A 256 12.73 17.71 -1.55
C SER A 256 13.38 16.43 -2.09
N PHE A 257 13.96 15.60 -1.22
CA PHE A 257 14.56 14.33 -1.63
C PHE A 257 13.54 13.39 -2.29
N LYS A 258 12.34 13.27 -1.72
CA LYS A 258 11.25 12.47 -2.30
C LYS A 258 10.82 13.03 -3.65
N GLU A 259 10.65 14.34 -3.75
CA GLU A 259 10.21 15.02 -4.97
C GLU A 259 11.23 14.85 -6.10
N GLU A 260 12.51 15.11 -5.84
CA GLU A 260 13.60 14.92 -6.80
C GLU A 260 13.72 13.46 -7.26
N SER A 261 13.60 12.50 -6.31
CA SER A 261 13.63 11.06 -6.62
C SER A 261 12.46 10.64 -7.51
N VAL A 262 11.25 11.15 -7.24
CA VAL A 262 10.08 10.89 -8.07
C VAL A 262 10.28 11.43 -9.49
N GLN A 263 10.75 12.68 -9.64
CA GLN A 263 11.01 13.26 -10.96
C GLN A 263 12.06 12.48 -11.75
N LEU A 264 13.14 12.04 -11.09
CA LEU A 264 14.16 11.20 -11.72
C LEU A 264 13.55 9.86 -12.20
N ILE A 265 12.78 9.19 -11.35
CA ILE A 265 12.13 7.92 -11.70
C ILE A 265 11.15 8.10 -12.88
N LEU A 266 10.38 9.17 -12.91
CA LEU A 266 9.44 9.46 -14.00
C LEU A 266 10.19 9.71 -15.34
N SER A 267 11.29 10.47 -15.30
CA SER A 267 12.12 10.69 -16.48
C SER A 267 12.76 9.40 -16.99
N GLU A 268 13.30 8.59 -16.08
CA GLU A 268 13.88 7.29 -16.42
C GLU A 268 12.83 6.29 -16.91
N ARG A 269 11.61 6.32 -16.37
CA ARG A 269 10.49 5.52 -16.88
C ARG A 269 10.22 5.82 -18.35
N THR A 270 10.14 7.09 -18.70
CA THR A 270 9.94 7.53 -20.08
C THR A 270 11.08 7.08 -20.97
N ARG A 271 12.33 7.29 -20.55
CA ARG A 271 13.53 6.91 -21.30
C ARG A 271 13.62 5.39 -21.53
N LEU A 272 13.33 4.59 -20.50
CA LEU A 272 13.33 3.14 -20.58
C LEU A 272 12.24 2.63 -21.54
N ILE A 273 11.03 3.18 -21.48
CA ILE A 273 9.93 2.84 -22.39
C ILE A 273 10.35 3.09 -23.84
N GLU A 274 10.93 4.25 -24.15
CA GLU A 274 11.36 4.60 -25.52
C GLU A 274 12.52 3.70 -26.01
N SER A 275 13.38 3.24 -25.12
CA SER A 275 14.45 2.31 -25.46
C SER A 275 13.92 0.91 -25.75
N LEU A 276 13.00 0.41 -24.91
CA LEU A 276 12.41 -0.91 -25.06
C LEU A 276 11.54 -1.03 -26.30
N LYS A 277 10.82 0.01 -26.71
CA LYS A 277 10.01 0.04 -27.95
C LYS A 277 10.82 -0.30 -29.21
N LYS A 278 12.14 -0.12 -29.20
CA LYS A 278 13.02 -0.38 -30.34
C LYS A 278 13.45 -1.85 -30.46
N ILE A 279 13.15 -2.68 -29.45
CA ILE A 279 13.62 -4.07 -29.39
C ILE A 279 12.55 -5.00 -29.99
N ASN A 280 12.94 -5.79 -30.98
CA ASN A 280 12.03 -6.66 -31.74
C ASN A 280 11.31 -7.74 -30.89
N GLY A 281 11.79 -8.03 -29.71
CA GLY A 281 11.16 -8.99 -28.77
C GLY A 281 10.10 -8.39 -27.87
N VAL A 282 9.96 -7.07 -27.83
CA VAL A 282 8.91 -6.37 -27.08
C VAL A 282 7.63 -6.35 -27.90
N ILE A 283 6.56 -6.94 -27.36
CA ILE A 283 5.24 -6.99 -28.00
C ILE A 283 4.42 -5.76 -27.60
N GLN A 284 4.37 -5.50 -26.29
CA GLN A 284 3.57 -4.40 -25.73
C GLN A 284 4.20 -3.89 -24.44
N ILE A 285 4.20 -2.59 -24.26
CA ILE A 285 4.50 -1.94 -22.98
C ILE A 285 3.21 -1.30 -22.51
N TYR A 286 2.72 -1.74 -21.34
CA TYR A 286 1.47 -1.21 -20.79
C TYR A 286 1.71 0.17 -20.17
N PRO A 287 0.70 1.07 -20.21
CA PRO A 287 0.76 2.37 -19.53
C PRO A 287 1.07 2.19 -18.05
N SER A 288 1.85 3.11 -17.49
CA SER A 288 2.20 3.05 -16.07
C SER A 288 2.21 4.42 -15.42
N ASP A 289 1.57 4.49 -14.25
CA ASP A 289 1.56 5.61 -13.31
C ASP A 289 2.32 5.22 -12.02
N ALA A 290 3.15 4.16 -12.07
CA ALA A 290 3.94 3.64 -10.96
C ALA A 290 5.45 3.78 -11.21
N ASN A 291 6.28 3.33 -10.25
CA ASN A 291 7.73 3.24 -10.38
C ASN A 291 8.22 1.94 -11.05
N PHE A 292 7.37 1.32 -11.85
CA PHE A 292 7.66 0.12 -12.64
C PHE A 292 6.82 0.13 -13.90
N ILE A 293 7.16 -0.72 -14.84
CA ILE A 293 6.38 -0.99 -16.06
C ILE A 293 6.07 -2.48 -16.16
N LEU A 294 4.94 -2.82 -16.77
CA LEU A 294 4.63 -4.18 -17.20
C LEU A 294 4.89 -4.25 -18.71
N VAL A 295 5.66 -5.25 -19.13
CA VAL A 295 6.04 -5.41 -20.54
C VAL A 295 5.76 -6.84 -20.98
N HIS A 296 5.02 -6.99 -22.09
CA HIS A 296 4.77 -8.25 -22.77
C HIS A 296 5.91 -8.53 -23.76
N PHE A 297 6.56 -9.68 -23.62
CA PHE A 297 7.69 -10.08 -24.41
C PHE A 297 7.45 -11.38 -25.19
N LYS A 298 8.03 -11.51 -26.35
CA LYS A 298 8.24 -12.84 -26.94
C LYS A 298 9.14 -13.66 -26.02
N ARG A 299 8.76 -14.92 -25.74
CA ARG A 299 9.58 -15.82 -24.90
C ARG A 299 9.93 -15.22 -23.52
N ALA A 300 8.95 -14.61 -22.85
CA ALA A 300 9.16 -13.91 -21.56
C ALA A 300 9.81 -14.80 -20.49
N ASN A 301 9.46 -16.09 -20.43
CA ASN A 301 10.05 -17.01 -19.45
C ASN A 301 11.55 -17.26 -19.73
N ASP A 302 11.94 -17.42 -21.00
CA ASP A 302 13.33 -17.60 -21.38
C ASP A 302 14.13 -16.32 -21.12
N LEU A 303 13.57 -15.16 -21.50
CA LEU A 303 14.16 -13.86 -21.19
C LEU A 303 14.37 -13.68 -19.69
N PHE A 304 13.36 -14.00 -18.88
CA PHE A 304 13.44 -13.87 -17.43
C PHE A 304 14.59 -14.73 -16.85
N ASN A 305 14.74 -15.98 -17.29
CA ASN A 305 15.82 -16.86 -16.87
C ASN A 305 17.20 -16.31 -17.30
N TYR A 306 17.31 -15.84 -18.54
CA TYR A 306 18.52 -15.20 -19.04
C TYR A 306 18.92 -13.97 -18.21
N LEU A 307 17.96 -13.12 -17.85
CA LEU A 307 18.22 -11.94 -17.00
C LEU A 307 18.71 -12.36 -15.61
N ILE A 308 18.11 -13.42 -15.01
CA ILE A 308 18.57 -13.95 -13.71
C ILE A 308 20.01 -14.44 -13.78
N GLU A 309 20.37 -15.20 -14.82
CA GLU A 309 21.75 -15.68 -15.03
C GLU A 309 22.73 -14.50 -15.14
N ALA A 310 22.31 -13.42 -15.80
CA ALA A 310 23.07 -12.16 -15.87
C ALA A 310 23.01 -11.33 -14.57
N LYS A 311 22.42 -11.84 -13.48
CA LYS A 311 22.24 -11.18 -12.18
C LYS A 311 21.43 -9.87 -12.26
N LEU A 312 20.51 -9.76 -13.22
CA LEU A 312 19.54 -8.70 -13.33
C LEU A 312 18.16 -9.24 -12.96
N ILE A 313 17.66 -8.82 -11.79
CA ILE A 313 16.47 -9.41 -11.19
C ILE A 313 15.24 -8.56 -11.48
N THR A 314 14.32 -9.11 -12.27
CA THR A 314 13.00 -8.54 -12.56
C THR A 314 11.90 -9.36 -11.90
N ARG A 315 10.65 -9.19 -12.28
CA ARG A 315 9.55 -9.99 -11.75
C ARG A 315 8.73 -10.62 -12.86
N ASN A 316 8.86 -11.92 -13.07
CA ASN A 316 8.01 -12.68 -13.99
C ASN A 316 6.54 -12.63 -13.54
N ARG A 317 5.63 -12.34 -14.48
CA ARG A 317 4.18 -12.30 -14.27
C ARG A 317 3.43 -13.21 -15.23
N SER A 318 4.13 -14.00 -16.03
CA SER A 318 3.54 -14.87 -17.05
C SER A 318 2.51 -15.88 -16.53
N SER A 319 2.56 -16.23 -15.25
CA SER A 319 1.57 -17.11 -14.60
C SER A 319 0.36 -16.36 -14.02
N VAL A 320 0.32 -15.04 -14.13
CA VAL A 320 -0.77 -14.21 -13.61
C VAL A 320 -1.76 -13.95 -14.74
N ALA A 321 -3.03 -14.23 -14.50
CA ALA A 321 -4.09 -14.00 -15.48
C ALA A 321 -4.05 -12.55 -16.02
N LEU A 322 -4.26 -12.38 -17.31
CA LEU A 322 -4.15 -11.13 -18.08
C LEU A 322 -2.71 -10.55 -18.16
N CYS A 323 -1.72 -11.21 -17.57
CA CYS A 323 -0.30 -10.81 -17.64
C CYS A 323 0.56 -11.89 -18.31
N GLU A 324 -0.05 -12.77 -19.11
CA GLU A 324 0.65 -13.83 -19.83
C GLU A 324 1.85 -13.24 -20.60
N ASP A 325 2.95 -13.97 -20.62
CA ASP A 325 4.20 -13.55 -21.25
C ASP A 325 4.69 -12.14 -20.87
N SER A 326 4.40 -11.72 -19.63
CA SER A 326 4.78 -10.38 -19.16
C SER A 326 5.78 -10.41 -18.01
N ILE A 327 6.67 -9.44 -18.02
CA ILE A 327 7.65 -9.17 -16.97
C ILE A 327 7.39 -7.78 -16.41
N ARG A 328 7.26 -7.66 -15.07
CA ARG A 328 7.24 -6.38 -14.40
C ARG A 328 8.67 -5.94 -14.10
N ILE A 329 9.02 -4.75 -14.55
CA ILE A 329 10.35 -4.15 -14.45
C ILE A 329 10.25 -2.90 -13.58
N THR A 330 10.97 -2.88 -12.47
CA THR A 330 11.12 -1.67 -11.64
C THR A 330 12.03 -0.67 -12.37
N ILE A 331 11.70 0.60 -12.32
CA ILE A 331 12.54 1.66 -12.89
C ILE A 331 13.74 1.85 -11.96
N GLY A 332 14.93 1.59 -12.50
CA GLY A 332 16.21 1.77 -11.84
C GLY A 332 16.84 3.14 -12.12
N ILE A 333 18.06 3.33 -11.66
CA ILE A 333 18.91 4.45 -12.10
C ILE A 333 19.37 4.23 -13.56
N SER A 334 19.90 5.28 -14.19
CA SER A 334 20.27 5.25 -15.62
C SER A 334 21.14 4.05 -15.99
N GLN A 335 22.19 3.77 -15.21
CA GLN A 335 23.11 2.65 -15.46
C GLN A 335 22.41 1.29 -15.37
N GLU A 336 21.47 1.11 -14.45
CA GLU A 336 20.72 -0.14 -14.30
C GLU A 336 19.76 -0.35 -15.47
N ASN A 337 19.07 0.71 -15.89
CA ASN A 337 18.16 0.69 -17.03
C ASN A 337 18.92 0.45 -18.35
N ASP A 338 20.10 1.05 -18.53
CA ASP A 338 20.95 0.84 -19.72
C ASP A 338 21.43 -0.60 -19.81
N LYS A 339 21.88 -1.18 -18.70
CA LYS A 339 22.26 -2.59 -18.64
C LYS A 339 21.08 -3.52 -18.96
N LEU A 340 19.88 -3.21 -18.45
CA LEU A 340 18.69 -3.97 -18.78
C LEU A 340 18.41 -3.95 -20.29
N VAL A 341 18.44 -2.76 -20.92
CA VAL A 341 18.21 -2.60 -22.35
C VAL A 341 19.26 -3.35 -23.17
N GLU A 342 20.54 -3.27 -22.79
CA GLU A 342 21.63 -4.02 -23.43
C GLU A 342 21.37 -5.53 -23.41
N LEU A 343 21.07 -6.10 -22.24
CA LEU A 343 20.82 -7.53 -22.08
C LEU A 343 19.59 -7.99 -22.86
N ILE A 344 18.49 -7.25 -22.83
CA ILE A 344 17.28 -7.59 -23.59
C ILE A 344 17.57 -7.52 -25.09
N THR A 345 18.32 -6.50 -25.55
CA THR A 345 18.71 -6.37 -26.96
C THR A 345 19.57 -7.54 -27.40
N HIS A 346 20.55 -7.92 -26.60
CA HIS A 346 21.43 -9.07 -26.89
C HIS A 346 20.61 -10.38 -26.99
N PHE A 347 19.71 -10.63 -26.04
CA PHE A 347 18.85 -11.83 -26.03
C PHE A 347 18.02 -12.00 -27.31
N TYR A 348 17.50 -10.90 -27.87
CA TYR A 348 16.71 -10.96 -29.11
C TYR A 348 17.50 -10.80 -30.39
N SER A 349 18.81 -10.52 -30.32
CA SER A 349 19.72 -10.47 -31.47
C SER A 349 20.45 -11.79 -31.67
N ALA A 350 20.50 -12.65 -30.66
CA ALA A 350 21.04 -14.01 -30.71
C ALA A 350 19.99 -15.01 -31.18
#